data_ef96bbc290128852721575fc9e45f92a
#
_entry.id   ef96bbc290128852721575fc9e45f92a
#
_cell.length_a   1.000
_cell.length_b   1.000
_cell.length_c   1.000
_cell.angle_alpha   90.00
_cell.angle_beta   90.00
_cell.angle_gamma   90.00
#
_symmetry.space_group_name_H-M   'P 1'
#
loop_
_entity.id
_entity.type
_entity.pdbx_description
1 polymer ?
#
loop_
_entity_poly.entity_id
_entity_poly.type
_entity_poly.pdbx_seq_one_letter_code
_entity_poly.pdbx_strand_id
1 'polypeptide(L)'
;MIHKGDEVIVFEPAYDSYIPNIEVNGGIAVRIPLQHPSYSINWEAVRVAITPRTKMIIINSPHNPTGAVLSAHDIEQLRQVVANTSITIISDEVYEHLIYDNLPHLSLLRYPDLRERAFVCFSFGKVYNCTGWKMGYCIAPEALTKEFRKVHQFNCFSVNSPMQVALATHLSQQEDYLQLSGILQQKRDYFRGLMKATPFEVIPSHGSYFELYSYASFSQESEQTFAERLVTDCGVATIPASAFYKDGTDHKVVRFCFAKKESTLEEAVYRLKKGLG
;
A
#
# COMPACT_ATOMS: atom_id res chain seq x y z
N MET A 1 20.31 1.38 10.64
CA MET A 1 20.23 2.38 9.54
C MET A 1 19.61 3.69 10.01
N ILE A 2 18.51 3.62 10.76
CA ILE A 2 17.89 4.80 11.37
C ILE A 2 18.42 4.96 12.79
N HIS A 3 18.89 6.15 13.12
CA HIS A 3 19.36 6.56 14.44
C HIS A 3 18.48 7.68 14.99
N LYS A 4 18.66 7.98 16.27
CA LYS A 4 17.91 9.05 16.93
C LYS A 4 18.10 10.39 16.20
N GLY A 5 16.98 10.97 15.75
CA GLY A 5 16.93 12.25 15.04
C GLY A 5 17.09 12.17 13.52
N ASP A 6 17.35 10.97 12.96
CA ASP A 6 17.29 10.78 11.50
C ASP A 6 15.85 10.95 11.00
N GLU A 7 15.68 11.57 9.86
CA GLU A 7 14.40 11.81 9.23
C GLU A 7 14.10 10.77 8.15
N VAL A 8 12.84 10.31 8.16
CA VAL A 8 12.32 9.37 7.16
C VAL A 8 11.07 9.97 6.53
N ILE A 9 11.12 10.18 5.22
CA ILE A 9 9.96 10.67 4.46
C ILE A 9 8.99 9.52 4.25
N VAL A 10 7.71 9.76 4.57
CA VAL A 10 6.57 8.84 4.42
C VAL A 10 5.40 9.59 3.78
N PHE A 11 4.68 8.94 2.90
CA PHE A 11 3.50 9.53 2.25
C PHE A 11 2.22 9.13 2.98
N GLU A 12 1.35 10.10 3.28
CA GLU A 12 0.05 9.86 3.91
C GLU A 12 -1.10 10.01 2.89
N PRO A 13 -2.12 9.13 2.95
CA PRO A 13 -2.37 8.11 3.96
C PRO A 13 -1.31 7.00 3.92
N ALA A 14 -0.83 6.53 5.06
CA ALA A 14 0.29 5.58 5.16
C ALA A 14 -0.15 4.25 5.76
N TYR A 15 0.42 3.14 5.25
CA TYR A 15 0.27 1.86 5.94
C TYR A 15 0.75 1.98 7.38
N ASP A 16 -0.07 1.51 8.30
CA ASP A 16 0.02 1.75 9.75
C ASP A 16 1.33 1.31 10.41
N SER A 17 2.07 0.43 9.76
CA SER A 17 3.35 -0.07 10.28
C SER A 17 4.53 0.88 10.05
N TYR A 18 4.51 1.78 9.06
CA TYR A 18 5.69 2.56 8.72
C TYR A 18 6.10 3.52 9.83
N ILE A 19 5.18 4.36 10.25
CA ILE A 19 5.44 5.44 11.20
C ILE A 19 5.87 4.92 12.58
N PRO A 20 5.16 3.95 13.19
CA PRO A 20 5.60 3.39 14.47
C PRO A 20 6.98 2.75 14.41
N ASN A 21 7.33 2.10 13.30
CA ASN A 21 8.67 1.52 13.14
C ASN A 21 9.77 2.58 13.02
N ILE A 22 9.50 3.73 12.44
CA ILE A 22 10.44 4.85 12.42
C ILE A 22 10.63 5.39 13.84
N GLU A 23 9.53 5.68 14.53
CA GLU A 23 9.53 6.35 15.82
C GLU A 23 10.12 5.48 16.96
N VAL A 24 9.84 4.17 16.97
CA VAL A 24 10.41 3.24 17.97
C VAL A 24 11.93 3.10 17.85
N ASN A 25 12.48 3.32 16.66
CA ASN A 25 13.92 3.36 16.43
C ASN A 25 14.53 4.75 16.65
N GLY A 26 13.77 5.72 17.16
CA GLY A 26 14.22 7.08 17.44
C GLY A 26 14.28 8.01 16.23
N GLY A 27 13.81 7.56 15.07
CA GLY A 27 13.69 8.37 13.87
C GLY A 27 12.50 9.35 13.94
N ILE A 28 12.48 10.30 13.03
CA ILE A 28 11.45 11.31 12.85
C ILE A 28 10.73 11.02 11.54
N ALA A 29 9.44 10.72 11.59
CA ALA A 29 8.62 10.57 10.39
C ALA A 29 8.25 11.95 9.82
N VAL A 30 8.79 12.26 8.64
CA VAL A 30 8.45 13.45 7.86
C VAL A 30 7.31 13.07 6.91
N ARG A 31 6.10 13.53 7.22
CA ARG A 31 4.89 13.11 6.55
C ARG A 31 4.55 14.06 5.41
N ILE A 32 4.35 13.53 4.22
CA ILE A 32 3.95 14.28 3.03
C ILE A 32 2.58 13.78 2.58
N PRO A 33 1.54 14.61 2.60
CA PRO A 33 0.23 14.19 2.15
C PRO A 33 0.21 13.96 0.64
N LEU A 34 -0.37 12.84 0.22
CA LEU A 34 -0.74 12.58 -1.16
C LEU A 34 -1.93 13.48 -1.55
N GLN A 35 -1.98 13.87 -2.82
CA GLN A 35 -2.99 14.82 -3.31
C GLN A 35 -4.34 14.13 -3.55
N HIS A 36 -5.29 14.29 -2.63
CA HIS A 36 -6.66 13.81 -2.84
C HIS A 36 -7.33 14.56 -4.02
N PRO A 37 -8.13 13.90 -4.88
CA PRO A 37 -8.54 12.49 -4.83
C PRO A 37 -7.63 11.56 -5.64
N SER A 38 -6.63 12.07 -6.37
CA SER A 38 -5.75 11.26 -7.24
C SER A 38 -4.71 10.46 -6.46
N TYR A 39 -4.40 10.90 -5.24
CA TYR A 39 -3.33 10.38 -4.39
C TYR A 39 -1.96 10.37 -5.08
N SER A 40 -1.73 11.34 -5.96
CA SER A 40 -0.44 11.60 -6.58
C SER A 40 0.55 12.22 -5.59
N ILE A 41 1.84 12.00 -5.81
CA ILE A 41 2.92 12.56 -4.98
C ILE A 41 3.19 14.01 -5.39
N ASN A 42 3.21 14.92 -4.42
CA ASN A 42 3.71 16.27 -4.62
C ASN A 42 5.25 16.27 -4.46
N TRP A 43 5.96 16.10 -5.56
CA TRP A 43 7.42 16.02 -5.57
C TRP A 43 8.11 17.33 -5.17
N GLU A 44 7.47 18.47 -5.34
CA GLU A 44 8.00 19.74 -4.83
C GLU A 44 7.99 19.77 -3.29
N ALA A 45 6.91 19.31 -2.68
CA ALA A 45 6.85 19.14 -1.23
C ALA A 45 7.93 18.16 -0.73
N VAL A 46 8.23 17.09 -1.49
CA VAL A 46 9.33 16.16 -1.15
C VAL A 46 10.67 16.88 -1.17
N ARG A 47 10.97 17.68 -2.21
CA ARG A 47 12.23 18.44 -2.31
C ARG A 47 12.41 19.39 -1.13
N VAL A 48 11.36 20.13 -0.79
CA VAL A 48 11.38 21.09 0.33
C VAL A 48 11.56 20.38 1.69
N ALA A 49 11.04 19.17 1.83
CA ALA A 49 11.13 18.41 3.07
C ALA A 49 12.49 17.75 3.31
N ILE A 50 13.35 17.67 2.30
CA ILE A 50 14.68 17.05 2.44
C ILE A 50 15.61 17.99 3.22
N THR A 51 16.23 17.44 4.25
CA THR A 51 17.27 18.08 5.08
C THR A 51 18.53 17.22 5.14
N PRO A 52 19.64 17.72 5.70
CA PRO A 52 20.83 16.90 5.97
C PRO A 52 20.57 15.68 6.88
N ARG A 53 19.45 15.65 7.61
CA ARG A 53 19.05 14.54 8.47
C ARG A 53 18.18 13.50 7.74
N THR A 54 17.72 13.79 6.52
CA THR A 54 16.91 12.86 5.75
C THR A 54 17.75 11.65 5.36
N LYS A 55 17.42 10.50 5.90
CA LYS A 55 18.13 9.23 5.69
C LYS A 55 17.40 8.27 4.77
N MET A 56 16.07 8.37 4.72
CA MET A 56 15.28 7.37 4.04
C MET A 56 13.99 7.98 3.47
N ILE A 57 13.54 7.41 2.35
CA ILE A 57 12.20 7.63 1.79
C ILE A 57 11.52 6.26 1.70
N ILE A 58 10.29 6.15 2.20
CA ILE A 58 9.45 4.96 2.05
C ILE A 58 8.42 5.24 0.96
N ILE A 59 8.42 4.41 -0.09
CA ILE A 59 7.40 4.41 -1.13
C ILE A 59 6.64 3.08 -1.10
N ASN A 60 5.38 3.10 -1.50
CA ASN A 60 4.55 1.91 -1.61
C ASN A 60 3.79 1.95 -2.95
N SER A 61 4.00 0.94 -3.79
CA SER A 61 3.30 0.84 -5.08
C SER A 61 3.13 -0.62 -5.50
N PRO A 62 1.89 -1.05 -5.78
CA PRO A 62 0.60 -0.37 -5.57
C PRO A 62 0.37 0.04 -4.12
N HIS A 63 -0.27 1.18 -3.94
CA HIS A 63 -0.37 1.87 -2.65
C HIS A 63 -1.52 1.34 -1.78
N ASN A 64 -1.25 1.07 -0.52
CA ASN A 64 -2.27 0.84 0.51
C ASN A 64 -2.39 2.10 1.38
N PRO A 65 -3.55 2.77 1.47
CA PRO A 65 -4.91 2.24 1.21
C PRO A 65 -5.53 2.61 -0.15
N THR A 66 -4.86 3.37 -1.01
CA THR A 66 -5.51 4.09 -2.12
C THR A 66 -5.62 3.30 -3.42
N GLY A 67 -4.77 2.27 -3.61
CA GLY A 67 -4.67 1.56 -4.89
C GLY A 67 -3.98 2.37 -6.00
N ALA A 68 -3.40 3.53 -5.69
CA ALA A 68 -2.60 4.30 -6.63
C ALA A 68 -1.33 3.54 -7.00
N VAL A 69 -0.81 3.77 -8.20
CA VAL A 69 0.43 3.19 -8.70
C VAL A 69 1.38 4.29 -9.14
N LEU A 70 2.67 4.07 -8.96
CA LEU A 70 3.69 5.02 -9.43
C LEU A 70 3.73 5.04 -10.96
N SER A 71 3.83 6.23 -11.51
CA SER A 71 4.04 6.49 -12.93
C SER A 71 5.53 6.56 -13.28
N ALA A 72 5.86 6.52 -14.57
CA ALA A 72 7.23 6.76 -15.04
C ALA A 72 7.73 8.17 -14.65
N HIS A 73 6.82 9.14 -14.56
CA HIS A 73 7.13 10.47 -14.06
C HIS A 73 7.56 10.43 -12.59
N ASP A 74 6.84 9.67 -11.75
CA ASP A 74 7.18 9.54 -10.32
C ASP A 74 8.55 8.90 -10.12
N ILE A 75 8.88 7.89 -10.91
CA ILE A 75 10.21 7.27 -10.89
C ILE A 75 11.30 8.28 -11.24
N GLU A 76 11.09 9.09 -12.29
CA GLU A 76 12.06 10.10 -12.68
C GLU A 76 12.21 11.20 -11.62
N GLN A 77 11.10 11.63 -11.00
CA GLN A 77 11.15 12.59 -9.89
C GLN A 77 11.90 12.01 -8.67
N LEU A 78 11.65 10.74 -8.34
CA LEU A 78 12.37 10.06 -7.25
C LEU A 78 13.88 10.02 -7.54
N ARG A 79 14.29 9.68 -8.78
CA ARG A 79 15.69 9.68 -9.20
C ARG A 79 16.34 11.05 -8.99
N GLN A 80 15.67 12.12 -9.42
CA GLN A 80 16.15 13.50 -9.24
C GLN A 80 16.28 13.89 -7.77
N VAL A 81 15.30 13.51 -6.96
CA VAL A 81 15.26 13.82 -5.52
C VAL A 81 16.40 13.16 -4.76
N VAL A 82 16.73 11.91 -5.09
CA VAL A 82 17.80 11.17 -4.39
C VAL A 82 19.17 11.31 -5.04
N ALA A 83 19.26 11.96 -6.22
CA ALA A 83 20.54 12.22 -6.88
C ALA A 83 21.48 13.00 -5.97
N ASN A 84 22.75 12.62 -5.96
CA ASN A 84 23.80 13.27 -5.14
C ASN A 84 23.51 13.29 -3.63
N THR A 85 22.64 12.40 -3.14
CA THR A 85 22.35 12.22 -1.70
C THR A 85 22.77 10.83 -1.23
N SER A 86 22.83 10.65 0.08
CA SER A 86 22.99 9.33 0.73
C SER A 86 21.64 8.72 1.14
N ILE A 87 20.52 9.24 0.66
CA ILE A 87 19.18 8.77 0.99
C ILE A 87 19.00 7.34 0.50
N THR A 88 18.59 6.45 1.40
CA THR A 88 18.20 5.07 1.11
C THR A 88 16.69 5.00 0.86
N ILE A 89 16.25 4.06 0.05
CA ILE A 89 14.82 3.90 -0.27
C ILE A 89 14.33 2.57 0.30
N ILE A 90 13.16 2.56 0.92
CA ILE A 90 12.35 1.35 1.09
C ILE A 90 11.25 1.42 0.03
N SER A 91 11.24 0.46 -0.87
CA SER A 91 10.17 0.26 -1.85
C SER A 91 9.32 -0.92 -1.41
N ASP A 92 8.14 -0.62 -0.91
CA ASP A 92 7.15 -1.66 -0.55
C ASP A 92 6.35 -2.01 -1.80
N GLU A 93 6.70 -3.13 -2.41
CA GLU A 93 6.13 -3.64 -3.65
C GLU A 93 5.31 -4.92 -3.42
N VAL A 94 4.75 -5.09 -2.21
CA VAL A 94 4.01 -6.31 -1.82
C VAL A 94 2.80 -6.62 -2.70
N TYR A 95 2.33 -5.66 -3.49
CA TYR A 95 1.22 -5.81 -4.44
C TYR A 95 1.70 -5.84 -5.91
N GLU A 96 2.95 -6.19 -6.19
CA GLU A 96 3.57 -6.16 -7.53
C GLU A 96 2.77 -6.85 -8.64
N HIS A 97 2.08 -7.95 -8.30
CA HIS A 97 1.22 -8.71 -9.23
C HIS A 97 -0.24 -8.26 -9.22
N LEU A 98 -0.58 -7.21 -8.49
CA LEU A 98 -1.94 -6.69 -8.35
C LEU A 98 -2.02 -5.30 -8.97
N ILE A 99 -1.77 -5.21 -10.27
CA ILE A 99 -1.88 -3.98 -11.07
C ILE A 99 -2.85 -4.24 -12.21
N TYR A 100 -3.67 -3.25 -12.52
CA TYR A 100 -4.84 -3.35 -13.40
C TYR A 100 -4.72 -2.43 -14.62
N ASP A 101 -5.70 -2.56 -15.52
CA ASP A 101 -5.88 -1.65 -16.65
C ASP A 101 -4.67 -1.65 -17.60
N ASN A 102 -3.97 -2.80 -17.70
CA ASN A 102 -2.74 -2.98 -18.48
C ASN A 102 -1.59 -2.02 -18.10
N LEU A 103 -1.63 -1.44 -16.91
CA LEU A 103 -0.53 -0.63 -16.42
C LEU A 103 0.67 -1.51 -16.04
N PRO A 104 1.91 -1.07 -16.30
CA PRO A 104 3.08 -1.82 -15.89
C PRO A 104 3.39 -1.61 -14.42
N HIS A 105 3.88 -2.66 -13.75
CA HIS A 105 4.58 -2.49 -12.47
C HIS A 105 5.97 -1.89 -12.70
N LEU A 106 6.23 -0.75 -12.08
CA LEU A 106 7.52 -0.05 -12.17
C LEU A 106 8.37 -0.33 -10.93
N SER A 107 8.80 -1.60 -10.80
CA SER A 107 9.70 -1.99 -9.71
C SER A 107 11.00 -1.21 -9.75
N LEU A 108 11.49 -0.75 -8.59
CA LEU A 108 12.79 -0.08 -8.47
C LEU A 108 13.96 -0.97 -8.89
N LEU A 109 13.79 -2.29 -8.91
CA LEU A 109 14.81 -3.22 -9.40
C LEU A 109 15.16 -3.00 -10.88
N ARG A 110 14.28 -2.39 -11.66
CA ARG A 110 14.49 -2.09 -13.09
C ARG A 110 15.41 -0.89 -13.32
N TYR A 111 15.69 -0.09 -12.29
CA TYR A 111 16.45 1.15 -12.38
C TYR A 111 17.75 1.00 -11.57
N PRO A 112 18.91 0.80 -12.25
CA PRO A 112 20.17 0.49 -11.57
C PRO A 112 20.56 1.50 -10.49
N ASP A 113 20.39 2.79 -10.76
CA ASP A 113 20.70 3.89 -9.83
C ASP A 113 19.83 3.92 -8.57
N LEU A 114 18.55 3.52 -8.68
CA LEU A 114 17.65 3.37 -7.53
C LEU A 114 17.88 2.04 -6.81
N ARG A 115 18.06 0.95 -7.56
CA ARG A 115 18.31 -0.38 -6.99
C ARG A 115 19.52 -0.41 -6.07
N GLU A 116 20.59 0.30 -6.40
CA GLU A 116 21.83 0.33 -5.60
C GLU A 116 21.69 1.02 -4.23
N ARG A 117 20.54 1.63 -3.95
CA ARG A 117 20.21 2.30 -2.70
C ARG A 117 18.86 1.89 -2.09
N ALA A 118 18.27 0.82 -2.58
CA ALA A 118 16.92 0.43 -2.18
C ALA A 118 16.87 -0.92 -1.47
N PHE A 119 15.98 -1.02 -0.47
CA PHE A 119 15.38 -2.25 -0.03
C PHE A 119 14.05 -2.40 -0.77
N VAL A 120 13.93 -3.38 -1.63
CA VAL A 120 12.69 -3.68 -2.35
C VAL A 120 12.02 -4.87 -1.69
N CYS A 121 10.82 -4.64 -1.14
CA CYS A 121 10.11 -5.59 -0.29
C CYS A 121 8.91 -6.20 -1.00
N PHE A 122 8.77 -7.51 -0.89
CA PHE A 122 7.73 -8.31 -1.53
C PHE A 122 7.04 -9.25 -0.54
N SER A 123 5.84 -9.72 -0.87
CA SER A 123 5.06 -10.57 0.01
C SER A 123 4.41 -11.74 -0.71
N PHE A 124 4.81 -12.95 -0.37
CA PHE A 124 4.09 -14.16 -0.80
C PHE A 124 2.65 -14.19 -0.25
N GLY A 125 2.44 -13.62 0.94
CA GLY A 125 1.12 -13.55 1.55
C GLY A 125 0.08 -12.80 0.73
N LYS A 126 0.50 -11.84 -0.10
CA LYS A 126 -0.39 -11.08 -0.98
C LYS A 126 -0.60 -11.79 -2.32
N VAL A 127 0.46 -12.36 -2.86
CA VAL A 127 0.43 -13.06 -4.15
C VAL A 127 -0.34 -14.38 -4.04
N TYR A 128 -0.11 -15.17 -2.98
CA TYR A 128 -0.73 -16.50 -2.83
C TYR A 128 -1.89 -16.53 -1.83
N ASN A 129 -2.44 -15.38 -1.46
CA ASN A 129 -3.54 -15.27 -0.50
C ASN A 129 -3.31 -16.02 0.83
N CYS A 130 -2.06 -16.08 1.26
CA CYS A 130 -1.61 -16.72 2.50
C CYS A 130 -1.02 -15.70 3.49
N THR A 131 -1.69 -14.56 3.66
CA THR A 131 -1.21 -13.43 4.48
C THR A 131 -0.85 -13.84 5.91
N GLY A 132 -1.57 -14.82 6.48
CA GLY A 132 -1.30 -15.36 7.82
C GLY A 132 0.02 -16.12 7.94
N TRP A 133 0.62 -16.56 6.84
CA TRP A 133 1.93 -17.23 6.85
C TRP A 133 3.08 -16.26 7.17
N LYS A 134 2.87 -14.97 7.01
CA LYS A 134 3.86 -13.93 7.30
C LYS A 134 5.18 -14.11 6.58
N MET A 135 5.12 -14.54 5.32
CA MET A 135 6.26 -14.79 4.46
C MET A 135 6.41 -13.71 3.40
N GLY A 136 7.61 -13.20 3.28
CA GLY A 136 8.00 -12.23 2.27
C GLY A 136 9.50 -12.29 2.00
N TYR A 137 9.97 -11.46 1.11
CA TYR A 137 11.39 -11.35 0.80
C TYR A 137 11.76 -9.89 0.52
N CYS A 138 13.04 -9.60 0.67
CA CYS A 138 13.61 -8.30 0.38
C CYS A 138 14.82 -8.47 -0.53
N ILE A 139 14.89 -7.66 -1.58
CA ILE A 139 16.03 -7.58 -2.49
C ILE A 139 16.71 -6.23 -2.26
N ALA A 140 18.01 -6.28 -2.02
CA ALA A 140 18.82 -5.08 -1.80
C ALA A 140 20.27 -5.35 -2.26
N PRO A 141 21.09 -4.32 -2.54
CA PRO A 141 22.50 -4.49 -2.83
C PRO A 141 23.25 -5.09 -1.64
N GLU A 142 24.41 -5.68 -1.90
CA GLU A 142 25.18 -6.44 -0.92
C GLU A 142 25.43 -5.67 0.38
N ALA A 143 25.80 -4.40 0.30
CA ALA A 143 26.07 -3.57 1.46
C ALA A 143 24.85 -3.42 2.38
N LEU A 144 23.67 -3.15 1.79
CA LEU A 144 22.41 -3.04 2.55
C LEU A 144 21.94 -4.41 3.06
N THR A 145 22.08 -5.46 2.26
CA THR A 145 21.72 -6.83 2.65
C THR A 145 22.55 -7.29 3.85
N LYS A 146 23.83 -6.94 3.91
CA LYS A 146 24.71 -7.26 5.04
C LYS A 146 24.20 -6.63 6.35
N GLU A 147 23.81 -5.38 6.32
CA GLU A 147 23.26 -4.69 7.49
C GLU A 147 21.87 -5.23 7.88
N PHE A 148 21.02 -5.51 6.91
CA PHE A 148 19.72 -6.14 7.15
C PHE A 148 19.87 -7.50 7.85
N ARG A 149 20.79 -8.35 7.39
CA ARG A 149 21.01 -9.69 7.96
C ARG A 149 21.47 -9.65 9.40
N LYS A 150 22.26 -8.65 9.82
CA LYS A 150 22.66 -8.49 11.22
C LYS A 150 21.46 -8.31 12.15
N VAL A 151 20.46 -7.54 11.71
CA VAL A 151 19.24 -7.32 12.50
C VAL A 151 18.31 -8.55 12.41
N HIS A 152 18.14 -9.09 11.21
CA HIS A 152 17.27 -10.25 10.97
C HIS A 152 17.70 -11.48 11.79
N GLN A 153 19.00 -11.70 11.97
CA GLN A 153 19.54 -12.79 12.76
C GLN A 153 18.99 -12.80 14.19
N PHE A 154 18.84 -11.63 14.81
CA PHE A 154 18.39 -11.53 16.21
C PHE A 154 16.89 -11.27 16.35
N ASN A 155 16.26 -10.72 15.33
CA ASN A 155 14.84 -10.43 15.35
C ASN A 155 13.96 -11.62 14.91
N CYS A 156 14.39 -12.34 13.88
CA CYS A 156 13.65 -13.46 13.30
C CYS A 156 14.43 -14.78 13.34
N PHE A 157 15.75 -14.73 13.34
CA PHE A 157 16.70 -15.84 13.24
C PHE A 157 16.54 -16.61 11.93
N SER A 158 15.45 -17.37 11.79
CA SER A 158 15.10 -18.13 10.60
C SER A 158 13.60 -18.08 10.37
N VAL A 159 13.19 -17.87 9.13
CA VAL A 159 11.79 -17.95 8.74
C VAL A 159 11.36 -19.41 8.67
N ASN A 160 10.06 -19.67 8.84
CA ASN A 160 9.49 -21.03 8.87
C ASN A 160 9.91 -21.86 7.65
N SER A 161 10.76 -22.89 7.87
CA SER A 161 11.35 -23.71 6.79
C SER A 161 10.33 -24.50 5.98
N PRO A 162 9.34 -25.20 6.58
CA PRO A 162 8.28 -25.86 5.80
C PRO A 162 7.54 -24.92 4.85
N MET A 163 7.24 -23.68 5.28
CA MET A 163 6.59 -22.70 4.43
C MET A 163 7.50 -22.24 3.29
N GLN A 164 8.80 -22.08 3.53
CA GLN A 164 9.76 -21.76 2.46
C GLN A 164 9.80 -22.83 1.38
N VAL A 165 9.82 -24.11 1.77
CA VAL A 165 9.82 -25.25 0.83
C VAL A 165 8.50 -25.27 0.03
N ALA A 166 7.35 -25.11 0.69
CA ALA A 166 6.05 -25.07 0.03
C ALA A 166 5.98 -23.92 -0.99
N LEU A 167 6.41 -22.70 -0.61
CA LEU A 167 6.43 -21.55 -1.50
C LEU A 167 7.41 -21.72 -2.66
N ALA A 168 8.59 -22.28 -2.42
CA ALA A 168 9.57 -22.56 -3.47
C ALA A 168 9.03 -23.54 -4.52
N THR A 169 8.33 -24.58 -4.07
CA THR A 169 7.68 -25.55 -4.97
C THR A 169 6.58 -24.88 -5.79
N HIS A 170 5.75 -24.05 -5.16
CA HIS A 170 4.63 -23.39 -5.82
C HIS A 170 5.07 -22.25 -6.75
N LEU A 171 6.18 -21.58 -6.43
CA LEU A 171 6.72 -20.48 -7.22
C LEU A 171 7.13 -20.90 -8.64
N SER A 172 7.44 -22.18 -8.86
CA SER A 172 7.73 -22.72 -10.20
C SER A 172 6.51 -22.71 -11.13
N GLN A 173 5.31 -22.59 -10.59
CA GLN A 173 4.05 -22.54 -11.34
C GLN A 173 3.70 -21.08 -11.61
N GLN A 174 4.32 -20.49 -12.63
CA GLN A 174 4.20 -19.07 -12.93
C GLN A 174 2.78 -18.60 -13.20
N GLU A 175 1.93 -19.44 -13.77
CA GLU A 175 0.55 -19.11 -14.10
C GLU A 175 -0.26 -18.70 -12.87
N ASP A 176 0.02 -19.30 -11.71
CA ASP A 176 -0.74 -19.06 -10.48
C ASP A 176 -0.66 -17.61 -9.98
N TYR A 177 0.46 -16.91 -10.24
CA TYR A 177 0.60 -15.51 -9.84
C TYR A 177 0.45 -14.53 -11.03
N LEU A 178 0.75 -14.95 -12.26
CA LEU A 178 0.58 -14.08 -13.43
C LEU A 178 -0.90 -13.84 -13.77
N GLN A 179 -1.79 -14.79 -13.48
CA GLN A 179 -3.24 -14.62 -13.69
C GLN A 179 -3.92 -13.77 -12.61
N LEU A 180 -3.27 -13.54 -11.48
CA LEU A 180 -3.86 -12.88 -10.32
C LEU A 180 -4.37 -11.47 -10.63
N SER A 181 -3.62 -10.71 -11.42
CA SER A 181 -4.03 -9.37 -11.86
C SER A 181 -5.37 -9.41 -12.57
N GLY A 182 -5.52 -10.29 -13.57
CA GLY A 182 -6.77 -10.42 -14.34
C GLY A 182 -7.97 -10.85 -13.46
N ILE A 183 -7.75 -11.82 -12.58
CA ILE A 183 -8.80 -12.31 -11.66
C ILE A 183 -9.26 -11.19 -10.72
N LEU A 184 -8.35 -10.44 -10.12
CA LEU A 184 -8.70 -9.37 -9.18
C LEU A 184 -9.25 -8.14 -9.90
N GLN A 185 -8.78 -7.83 -11.11
CA GLN A 185 -9.38 -6.78 -11.93
C GLN A 185 -10.86 -7.09 -12.23
N GLN A 186 -11.17 -8.32 -12.62
CA GLN A 186 -12.57 -8.73 -12.85
C GLN A 186 -13.41 -8.56 -11.58
N LYS A 187 -12.89 -8.93 -10.41
CA LYS A 187 -13.58 -8.71 -9.12
C LYS A 187 -13.77 -7.24 -8.79
N ARG A 188 -12.76 -6.40 -9.04
CA ARG A 188 -12.87 -4.95 -8.88
C ARG A 188 -13.96 -4.37 -9.75
N ASP A 189 -13.94 -4.72 -11.03
CA ASP A 189 -14.87 -4.18 -12.01
C ASP A 189 -16.30 -4.68 -11.74
N TYR A 190 -16.44 -5.93 -11.32
CA TYR A 190 -17.72 -6.48 -10.85
C TYR A 190 -18.25 -5.70 -9.64
N PHE A 191 -17.42 -5.50 -8.61
CA PHE A 191 -17.81 -4.73 -7.42
C PHE A 191 -18.17 -3.28 -7.77
N ARG A 192 -17.39 -2.61 -8.64
CA ARG A 192 -17.73 -1.28 -9.18
C ARG A 192 -19.08 -1.27 -9.85
N GLY A 193 -19.38 -2.31 -10.62
CA GLY A 193 -20.68 -2.48 -11.28
C GLY A 193 -21.83 -2.51 -10.28
N LEU A 194 -21.69 -3.28 -9.21
CA LEU A 194 -22.68 -3.38 -8.13
C LEU A 194 -22.83 -2.05 -7.37
N MET A 195 -21.73 -1.39 -7.05
CA MET A 195 -21.71 -0.14 -6.27
C MET A 195 -22.39 1.03 -6.98
N LYS A 196 -22.55 1.01 -8.30
CA LYS A 196 -23.36 2.00 -9.06
C LYS A 196 -24.81 2.09 -8.58
N ALA A 197 -25.33 1.07 -7.91
CA ALA A 197 -26.68 1.07 -7.33
C ALA A 197 -26.73 1.69 -5.92
N THR A 198 -25.64 2.28 -5.44
CA THR A 198 -25.51 2.97 -4.16
C THR A 198 -25.13 4.44 -4.39
N PRO A 199 -25.28 5.33 -3.40
CA PRO A 199 -24.87 6.73 -3.55
C PRO A 199 -23.36 6.97 -3.45
N PHE A 200 -22.53 5.94 -3.27
CA PHE A 200 -21.10 6.07 -3.19
C PHE A 200 -20.45 6.45 -4.52
N GLU A 201 -19.45 7.31 -4.46
CA GLU A 201 -18.64 7.71 -5.60
C GLU A 201 -17.27 7.01 -5.54
N VAL A 202 -16.92 6.29 -6.60
CA VAL A 202 -15.64 5.55 -6.66
C VAL A 202 -14.46 6.50 -6.82
N ILE A 203 -13.40 6.28 -6.06
CA ILE A 203 -12.07 6.83 -6.30
C ILE A 203 -11.25 5.68 -6.92
N PRO A 204 -10.95 5.74 -8.23
CA PRO A 204 -10.43 4.58 -8.95
C PRO A 204 -9.10 4.07 -8.42
N SER A 205 -9.02 2.77 -8.14
CA SER A 205 -7.77 2.06 -7.86
C SER A 205 -7.22 1.41 -9.13
N HIS A 206 -5.90 1.43 -9.27
CA HIS A 206 -5.18 0.78 -10.35
C HIS A 206 -4.32 -0.39 -9.86
N GLY A 207 -4.37 -0.67 -8.57
CA GLY A 207 -3.68 -1.80 -7.96
C GLY A 207 -4.19 -2.15 -6.58
N SER A 208 -3.58 -3.12 -5.92
CA SER A 208 -3.98 -3.73 -4.65
C SER A 208 -5.33 -4.49 -4.75
N TYR A 209 -5.96 -4.82 -3.64
CA TYR A 209 -7.31 -5.45 -3.61
C TYR A 209 -8.31 -4.61 -2.80
N PHE A 210 -8.01 -3.32 -2.67
CA PHE A 210 -8.86 -2.32 -2.04
C PHE A 210 -9.29 -1.27 -3.05
N GLU A 211 -10.40 -0.62 -2.74
CA GLU A 211 -10.85 0.55 -3.46
C GLU A 211 -11.47 1.54 -2.51
N LEU A 212 -11.22 2.80 -2.75
CA LEU A 212 -11.75 3.91 -1.99
C LEU A 212 -13.06 4.39 -2.60
N TYR A 213 -14.01 4.72 -1.73
CA TYR A 213 -15.28 5.30 -2.12
C TYR A 213 -15.58 6.52 -1.27
N SER A 214 -15.91 7.63 -1.93
CA SER A 214 -16.42 8.84 -1.28
C SER A 214 -17.89 8.70 -0.96
N TYR A 215 -18.27 9.22 0.20
CA TYR A 215 -19.65 9.37 0.64
C TYR A 215 -20.04 10.83 0.88
N ALA A 216 -19.18 11.76 0.48
CA ALA A 216 -19.35 13.21 0.72
C ALA A 216 -20.64 13.79 0.14
N SER A 217 -21.18 13.19 -0.91
CA SER A 217 -22.42 13.65 -1.56
C SER A 217 -23.69 13.38 -0.76
N PHE A 218 -23.66 12.46 0.23
CA PHE A 218 -24.86 12.06 0.97
C PHE A 218 -24.71 12.00 2.50
N SER A 219 -23.49 12.14 3.06
CA SER A 219 -23.29 12.24 4.50
C SER A 219 -22.13 13.16 4.85
N GLN A 220 -22.29 13.90 5.98
CA GLN A 220 -21.28 14.78 6.55
C GLN A 220 -20.63 14.21 7.80
N GLU A 221 -20.98 12.99 8.19
CA GLU A 221 -20.37 12.31 9.33
C GLU A 221 -18.86 12.19 9.18
N SER A 222 -18.13 12.08 10.29
CA SER A 222 -16.71 11.73 10.22
C SER A 222 -16.55 10.33 9.65
N GLU A 223 -15.41 10.07 9.00
CA GLU A 223 -15.13 8.75 8.41
C GLU A 223 -15.23 7.62 9.42
N GLN A 224 -14.78 7.85 10.67
CA GLN A 224 -14.88 6.88 11.72
C GLN A 224 -16.35 6.60 12.07
N THR A 225 -17.14 7.64 12.37
CA THR A 225 -18.56 7.51 12.71
C THR A 225 -19.34 6.84 11.58
N PHE A 226 -19.05 7.24 10.33
CA PHE A 226 -19.69 6.67 9.16
C PHE A 226 -19.34 5.17 8.98
N ALA A 227 -18.08 4.78 9.16
CA ALA A 227 -17.67 3.37 9.08
C ALA A 227 -18.31 2.53 10.20
N GLU A 228 -18.41 3.07 11.43
CA GLU A 228 -19.12 2.41 12.56
C GLU A 228 -20.61 2.24 12.24
N ARG A 229 -21.26 3.26 11.68
CA ARG A 229 -22.66 3.19 11.25
C ARG A 229 -22.88 2.16 10.14
N LEU A 230 -21.96 2.04 9.17
CA LEU A 230 -22.06 0.98 8.16
C LEU A 230 -22.02 -0.43 8.77
N VAL A 231 -21.29 -0.63 9.87
CA VAL A 231 -21.29 -1.90 10.60
C VAL A 231 -22.60 -2.11 11.35
N THR A 232 -23.07 -1.12 12.10
CA THR A 232 -24.25 -1.24 12.95
C THR A 232 -25.56 -1.35 12.17
N ASP A 233 -25.72 -0.51 11.15
CA ASP A 233 -26.99 -0.38 10.44
C ASP A 233 -27.06 -1.26 9.18
N CYS A 234 -25.90 -1.46 8.52
CA CYS A 234 -25.82 -2.24 7.28
C CYS A 234 -25.16 -3.62 7.46
N GLY A 235 -24.41 -3.84 8.57
CA GLY A 235 -23.63 -5.06 8.74
C GLY A 235 -22.50 -5.18 7.72
N VAL A 236 -21.94 -4.04 7.24
CA VAL A 236 -20.87 -3.98 6.25
C VAL A 236 -19.67 -3.25 6.85
N ALA A 237 -18.55 -3.98 7.00
CA ALA A 237 -17.32 -3.41 7.55
C ALA A 237 -16.49 -2.74 6.45
N THR A 238 -16.10 -1.49 6.71
CA THR A 238 -15.17 -0.69 5.90
C THR A 238 -14.06 -0.15 6.78
N ILE A 239 -13.02 0.41 6.16
CA ILE A 239 -11.97 1.10 6.91
C ILE A 239 -12.02 2.58 6.57
N PRO A 240 -12.14 3.48 7.56
CA PRO A 240 -12.07 4.92 7.33
C PRO A 240 -10.68 5.30 6.84
N ALA A 241 -10.59 6.11 5.78
CA ALA A 241 -9.29 6.52 5.22
C ALA A 241 -8.49 7.41 6.20
N SER A 242 -9.18 8.15 7.07
CA SER A 242 -8.59 8.97 8.13
C SER A 242 -7.75 8.19 9.14
N ALA A 243 -7.99 6.86 9.29
CA ALA A 243 -7.17 6.00 10.14
C ALA A 243 -5.71 5.86 9.66
N PHE A 244 -5.43 6.25 8.40
CA PHE A 244 -4.10 6.20 7.80
C PHE A 244 -3.38 7.56 7.81
N TYR A 245 -3.97 8.59 8.42
CA TYR A 245 -3.39 9.92 8.63
C TYR A 245 -3.15 10.15 10.11
N LYS A 246 -2.04 10.79 10.44
CA LYS A 246 -1.71 11.10 11.84
C LYS A 246 -2.70 12.08 12.49
N ASP A 247 -3.07 13.09 11.74
CA ASP A 247 -3.96 14.17 12.20
C ASP A 247 -5.45 13.82 12.04
N GLY A 248 -5.74 12.62 11.52
CA GLY A 248 -7.12 12.20 11.26
C GLY A 248 -7.78 12.95 10.10
N THR A 249 -7.00 13.48 9.15
CA THR A 249 -7.52 14.16 7.94
C THR A 249 -8.66 13.35 7.33
N ASP A 250 -9.81 14.01 7.17
CA ASP A 250 -11.10 13.41 6.80
C ASP A 250 -11.56 13.96 5.44
N HIS A 251 -11.54 13.12 4.43
CA HIS A 251 -11.99 13.41 3.07
C HIS A 251 -13.36 12.81 2.74
N LYS A 252 -14.08 12.25 3.73
CA LYS A 252 -15.35 11.54 3.55
C LYS A 252 -15.18 10.31 2.66
N VAL A 253 -14.17 9.52 2.97
CA VAL A 253 -13.76 8.35 2.16
C VAL A 253 -13.63 7.10 3.03
N VAL A 254 -14.18 5.99 2.55
CA VAL A 254 -14.01 4.67 3.16
C VAL A 254 -13.40 3.68 2.18
N ARG A 255 -12.59 2.75 2.71
CA ARG A 255 -11.93 1.70 1.94
C ARG A 255 -12.72 0.40 2.01
N PHE A 256 -13.10 -0.13 0.85
CA PHE A 256 -13.66 -1.47 0.69
C PHE A 256 -12.60 -2.46 0.22
N CYS A 257 -12.76 -3.74 0.56
CA CYS A 257 -11.97 -4.85 0.05
C CYS A 257 -12.82 -5.66 -0.92
N PHE A 258 -12.45 -5.69 -2.20
CA PHE A 258 -13.18 -6.44 -3.23
C PHE A 258 -12.65 -7.88 -3.44
N ALA A 259 -11.55 -8.28 -2.78
CA ALA A 259 -11.05 -9.65 -2.82
C ALA A 259 -11.92 -10.60 -1.98
N LYS A 260 -13.18 -10.75 -2.37
CA LYS A 260 -14.19 -11.57 -1.73
C LYS A 260 -14.87 -12.46 -2.76
N LYS A 261 -15.72 -13.37 -2.29
CA LYS A 261 -16.64 -14.12 -3.18
C LYS A 261 -17.68 -13.15 -3.75
N GLU A 262 -18.13 -13.39 -4.96
CA GLU A 262 -19.16 -12.55 -5.62
C GLU A 262 -20.42 -12.44 -4.75
N SER A 263 -20.90 -13.57 -4.22
CA SER A 263 -22.05 -13.57 -3.31
C SER A 263 -21.87 -12.69 -2.05
N THR A 264 -20.63 -12.54 -1.56
CA THR A 264 -20.32 -11.64 -0.44
C THR A 264 -20.40 -10.18 -0.87
N LEU A 265 -19.95 -9.86 -2.08
CA LEU A 265 -20.00 -8.51 -2.64
C LEU A 265 -21.44 -8.10 -2.94
N GLU A 266 -22.24 -9.01 -3.52
CA GLU A 266 -23.68 -8.82 -3.78
C GLU A 266 -24.44 -8.54 -2.48
N GLU A 267 -24.24 -9.38 -1.47
CA GLU A 267 -24.89 -9.23 -0.17
C GLU A 267 -24.49 -7.92 0.50
N ALA A 268 -23.22 -7.54 0.45
CA ALA A 268 -22.76 -6.26 1.00
C ALA A 268 -23.47 -5.07 0.33
N VAL A 269 -23.54 -5.06 -1.01
CA VAL A 269 -24.23 -3.98 -1.75
C VAL A 269 -25.73 -3.98 -1.48
N TYR A 270 -26.35 -5.15 -1.41
CA TYR A 270 -27.78 -5.26 -1.03
C TYR A 270 -28.04 -4.62 0.34
N ARG A 271 -27.19 -4.92 1.33
CA ARG A 271 -27.30 -4.35 2.69
C ARG A 271 -27.07 -2.85 2.71
N LEU A 272 -26.05 -2.35 1.98
CA LEU A 272 -25.81 -0.92 1.84
C LEU A 272 -27.03 -0.19 1.25
N LYS A 273 -27.63 -0.71 0.20
CA LYS A 273 -28.85 -0.13 -0.40
C LYS A 273 -30.01 -0.07 0.59
N LYS A 274 -30.18 -1.11 1.41
CA LYS A 274 -31.25 -1.19 2.39
C LYS A 274 -31.02 -0.26 3.59
N GLY A 275 -29.78 -0.11 4.02
CA GLY A 275 -29.44 0.67 5.22
C GLY A 275 -29.18 2.15 4.97
N LEU A 276 -28.89 2.54 3.71
CA LEU A 276 -28.64 3.93 3.31
C LEU A 276 -29.81 4.59 2.56
N GLY A 277 -30.78 3.82 2.10
CA GLY A 277 -31.99 4.31 1.45
C GLY A 277 -33.13 4.32 2.41
#